data_70a816902fcf54da347e87104536914c
#
_entry.id   70a816902fcf54da347e87104536914c
#
_cell.length_a   1.000
_cell.length_b   1.000
_cell.length_c   1.000
_cell.angle_alpha   90.00
_cell.angle_beta   90.00
_cell.angle_gamma   90.00
#
_symmetry.space_group_name_H-M   'P 1'
#
loop_
_entity.id
_entity.type
_entity.pdbx_description
1 polymer ?
#
loop_
_entity_poly.entity_id
_entity_poly.type
_entity_poly.pdbx_seq_one_letter_code
_entity_poly.pdbx_strand_id
1 'polypeptide(L)'
;MGRLYRCLRAVVRAVTPRMTTTWEEPFSGNPSVFVCNHVGAFGPIDMVVKFPLRDEVRVWCNEGIMNRKTCPAYVRQDYWWKPGCRLEPLYNATLPYIAAAVLPPILQSAPTIPVYHDARVMTTMRQSMKA
;
A
#
# COMPACT_ATOMS: atom_id res chain seq x y z
N MET A 1 2.43 13.73 5.87
CA MET A 1 2.51 12.37 6.48
C MET A 1 1.85 12.39 7.85
N GLY A 2 0.77 11.59 8.05
CA GLY A 2 -0.05 11.59 9.27
C GLY A 2 0.63 10.93 10.48
N ARG A 3 0.19 11.30 11.69
CA ARG A 3 0.70 10.70 12.95
C ARG A 3 0.46 9.20 13.01
N LEU A 4 -0.73 8.73 12.59
CA LEU A 4 -1.10 7.32 12.57
C LEU A 4 -0.10 6.50 11.73
N TYR A 5 0.19 6.94 10.50
CA TYR A 5 1.15 6.27 9.64
C TYR A 5 2.55 6.20 10.28
N ARG A 6 3.02 7.28 10.91
CA ARG A 6 4.35 7.28 11.57
C ARG A 6 4.44 6.27 12.71
N CYS A 7 3.41 6.18 13.54
CA CYS A 7 3.36 5.18 14.63
C CYS A 7 3.36 3.76 14.09
N LEU A 8 2.50 3.47 13.13
CA LEU A 8 2.41 2.13 12.52
C LEU A 8 3.69 1.75 11.80
N ARG A 9 4.32 2.68 11.08
CA ARG A 9 5.62 2.47 10.45
C ARG A 9 6.69 2.07 11.47
N ALA A 10 6.74 2.73 12.62
CA ALA A 10 7.69 2.39 13.68
C ALA A 10 7.47 0.97 14.21
N VAL A 11 6.20 0.59 14.45
CA VAL A 11 5.85 -0.76 14.90
C VAL A 11 6.23 -1.80 13.85
N VAL A 12 5.84 -1.62 12.59
CA VAL A 12 6.16 -2.57 11.51
C VAL A 12 7.67 -2.74 11.36
N ARG A 13 8.44 -1.65 11.41
CA ARG A 13 9.92 -1.73 11.37
C ARG A 13 10.53 -2.50 12.52
N ALA A 14 9.92 -2.44 13.70
CA ALA A 14 10.41 -3.14 14.88
C ALA A 14 10.15 -4.65 14.82
N VAL A 15 9.01 -5.07 14.22
CA VAL A 15 8.58 -6.48 14.22
C VAL A 15 8.91 -7.25 12.94
N THR A 16 9.32 -6.56 11.87
CA THR A 16 9.64 -7.20 10.59
C THR A 16 11.16 -7.26 10.34
N PRO A 17 11.65 -8.28 9.63
CA PRO A 17 13.07 -8.40 9.29
C PRO A 17 13.62 -7.15 8.61
N ARG A 18 14.91 -6.88 8.76
CA ARG A 18 15.57 -5.78 8.06
C ARG A 18 15.59 -6.04 6.55
N MET A 19 15.26 -5.03 5.76
CA MET A 19 15.43 -5.05 4.32
C MET A 19 16.82 -4.51 3.99
N THR A 20 17.58 -5.27 3.19
CA THR A 20 18.85 -4.82 2.62
C THR A 20 18.58 -4.32 1.21
N THR A 21 18.99 -3.11 0.90
CA THR A 21 18.90 -2.54 -0.44
C THR A 21 20.30 -2.41 -1.01
N THR A 22 20.52 -3.00 -2.18
CA THR A 22 21.76 -2.85 -2.96
C THR A 22 21.42 -2.09 -4.23
N TRP A 23 22.17 -1.05 -4.52
CA TRP A 23 22.04 -0.27 -5.74
C TRP A 23 23.09 -0.78 -6.74
N GLU A 24 22.65 -1.15 -7.93
CA GLU A 24 23.58 -1.48 -9.02
C GLU A 24 24.33 -0.23 -9.50
N GLU A 25 23.60 0.89 -9.57
CA GLU A 25 24.16 2.21 -9.85
C GLU A 25 23.72 3.21 -8.76
N PRO A 26 24.55 4.19 -8.38
CA PRO A 26 24.18 5.22 -7.42
C PRO A 26 22.93 5.97 -7.87
N PHE A 27 21.97 6.17 -6.98
CA PHE A 27 20.79 6.98 -7.28
C PHE A 27 21.20 8.42 -7.54
N SER A 28 20.84 8.95 -8.70
CA SER A 28 21.27 10.29 -9.17
C SER A 28 20.53 11.45 -8.49
N GLY A 29 19.47 11.17 -7.72
CA GLY A 29 18.61 12.22 -7.13
C GLY A 29 17.62 12.85 -8.12
N ASN A 30 17.61 12.43 -9.39
CA ASN A 30 16.68 12.93 -10.39
C ASN A 30 15.25 12.42 -10.14
N PRO A 31 14.21 13.15 -10.61
CA PRO A 31 12.85 12.65 -10.60
C PRO A 31 12.76 11.27 -11.24
N SER A 32 12.28 10.29 -10.48
CA SER A 32 12.32 8.88 -10.90
C SER A 32 11.04 8.15 -10.50
N VAL A 33 10.69 7.13 -11.27
CA VAL A 33 9.60 6.21 -10.97
C VAL A 33 10.19 4.85 -10.65
N PHE A 34 9.94 4.36 -9.43
CA PHE A 34 10.35 3.04 -8.99
C PHE A 34 9.24 2.03 -9.26
N VAL A 35 9.53 1.01 -10.05
CA VAL A 35 8.61 -0.10 -10.33
C VAL A 35 9.14 -1.34 -9.63
N CYS A 36 8.33 -1.95 -8.78
CA CYS A 36 8.74 -3.07 -7.94
C CYS A 36 7.81 -4.25 -8.14
N ASN A 37 8.37 -5.45 -8.23
CA ASN A 37 7.60 -6.66 -8.07
C ASN A 37 7.17 -6.79 -6.59
N HIS A 38 5.91 -7.11 -6.38
CA HIS A 38 5.47 -7.48 -5.04
C HIS A 38 4.72 -8.80 -5.04
N VAL A 39 4.99 -9.60 -4.03
CA VAL A 39 4.30 -10.87 -3.82
C VAL A 39 3.47 -10.76 -2.55
N GLY A 40 2.16 -10.91 -2.69
CA GLY A 40 1.21 -10.78 -1.59
C GLY A 40 1.17 -9.39 -0.96
N ALA A 41 0.55 -9.29 0.22
CA ALA A 41 0.32 -8.02 0.90
C ALA A 41 1.58 -7.42 1.56
N PHE A 42 2.60 -8.22 1.84
CA PHE A 42 3.79 -7.77 2.59
C PHE A 42 4.77 -6.96 1.73
N GLY A 43 4.90 -7.27 0.45
CA GLY A 43 5.81 -6.56 -0.44
C GLY A 43 5.60 -5.05 -0.47
N PRO A 44 4.38 -4.55 -0.73
CA PRO A 44 4.06 -3.12 -0.67
C PRO A 44 4.31 -2.50 0.70
N ILE A 45 4.03 -3.23 1.79
CA ILE A 45 4.27 -2.74 3.15
C ILE A 45 5.77 -2.54 3.39
N ASP A 46 6.58 -3.51 3.02
CA ASP A 46 8.03 -3.43 3.17
C ASP A 46 8.64 -2.28 2.36
N MET A 47 8.18 -2.06 1.14
CA MET A 47 8.61 -0.93 0.32
C MET A 47 8.28 0.42 0.99
N VAL A 48 7.05 0.62 1.41
CA VAL A 48 6.61 1.88 2.04
C VAL A 48 7.33 2.15 3.36
N VAL A 49 7.67 1.09 4.10
CA VAL A 49 8.24 1.22 5.46
C VAL A 49 9.75 1.24 5.48
N LYS A 50 10.42 0.45 4.61
CA LYS A 50 11.85 0.16 4.71
C LYS A 50 12.69 0.68 3.55
N PHE A 51 12.08 1.04 2.42
CA PHE A 51 12.81 1.57 1.27
C PHE A 51 13.67 2.79 1.68
N PRO A 52 14.92 2.90 1.22
CA PRO A 52 15.82 3.97 1.63
C PRO A 52 15.25 5.38 1.40
N LEU A 53 14.60 5.60 0.26
CA LEU A 53 13.99 6.88 -0.14
C LEU A 53 12.52 7.02 0.29
N ARG A 54 12.03 6.20 1.21
CA ARG A 54 10.62 6.12 1.61
C ARG A 54 9.99 7.44 2.07
N ASP A 55 10.78 8.35 2.56
CA ASP A 55 10.29 9.65 3.04
C ASP A 55 10.13 10.67 1.90
N GLU A 56 10.75 10.39 0.75
CA GLU A 56 10.75 11.22 -0.46
C GLU A 56 9.77 10.70 -1.52
N VAL A 57 9.54 9.37 -1.56
CA VAL A 57 8.66 8.77 -2.56
C VAL A 57 7.18 8.87 -2.21
N ARG A 58 6.35 8.88 -3.25
CA ARG A 58 4.89 8.71 -3.16
C ARG A 58 4.52 7.36 -3.77
N VAL A 59 3.66 6.62 -3.10
CA VAL A 59 3.27 5.26 -3.52
C VAL A 59 1.92 5.30 -4.22
N TRP A 60 1.86 4.78 -5.43
CA TRP A 60 0.59 4.57 -6.11
C TRP A 60 -0.18 3.44 -5.44
N CYS A 61 -1.40 3.72 -5.06
CA CYS A 61 -2.26 2.76 -4.36
C CYS A 61 -3.63 2.71 -5.04
N ASN A 62 -4.14 1.51 -5.25
CA ASN A 62 -5.48 1.33 -5.83
C ASN A 62 -6.54 2.05 -4.97
N GLU A 63 -7.37 2.88 -5.60
CA GLU A 63 -8.44 3.64 -4.92
C GLU A 63 -9.41 2.70 -4.19
N GLY A 64 -9.66 1.51 -4.74
CA GLY A 64 -10.55 0.53 -4.15
C GLY A 64 -10.20 0.14 -2.72
N ILE A 65 -8.91 0.02 -2.39
CA ILE A 65 -8.47 -0.29 -1.02
C ILE A 65 -8.44 0.94 -0.11
N MET A 66 -8.38 2.14 -0.67
CA MET A 66 -8.34 3.40 0.08
C MET A 66 -9.72 3.90 0.51
N ASN A 67 -10.79 3.31 0.03
CA ASN A 67 -12.17 3.70 0.33
C ASN A 67 -12.89 2.61 1.12
N ARG A 68 -13.46 2.96 2.29
CA ARG A 68 -14.16 2.01 3.17
C ARG A 68 -15.31 1.27 2.48
N LYS A 69 -15.97 1.88 1.50
CA LYS A 69 -17.11 1.27 0.79
C LYS A 69 -16.66 0.21 -0.22
N THR A 70 -15.56 0.43 -0.90
CA THR A 70 -15.05 -0.45 -1.95
C THR A 70 -14.02 -1.46 -1.44
N CYS A 71 -13.35 -1.17 -0.33
CA CYS A 71 -12.33 -2.01 0.27
C CYS A 71 -12.79 -3.47 0.52
N PRO A 72 -14.01 -3.77 1.02
CA PRO A 72 -14.44 -5.16 1.21
C PRO A 72 -14.48 -5.96 -0.10
N ALA A 73 -14.94 -5.35 -1.19
CA ALA A 73 -14.97 -5.99 -2.51
C ALA A 73 -13.55 -6.21 -3.04
N TYR A 74 -12.68 -5.20 -2.89
CA TYR A 74 -11.28 -5.30 -3.28
C TYR A 74 -10.56 -6.44 -2.56
N VAL A 75 -10.70 -6.54 -1.23
CA VAL A 75 -10.04 -7.58 -0.42
C VAL A 75 -10.50 -8.99 -0.82
N ARG A 76 -11.79 -9.16 -1.18
CA ARG A 76 -12.29 -10.44 -1.68
C ARG A 76 -11.73 -10.79 -3.06
N GLN A 77 -11.57 -9.83 -3.93
CA GLN A 77 -11.04 -10.02 -5.27
C GLN A 77 -9.54 -10.35 -5.25
N ASP A 78 -8.81 -9.79 -4.33
CA ASP A 78 -7.34 -9.90 -4.23
C ASP A 78 -6.90 -11.14 -3.42
N TYR A 79 -7.84 -11.96 -2.95
CA TYR A 79 -7.61 -13.20 -2.20
C TYR A 79 -6.52 -13.08 -1.12
N TRP A 80 -6.82 -12.35 -0.07
CA TRP A 80 -5.93 -12.22 1.09
C TRP A 80 -5.80 -13.51 1.93
N TRP A 81 -6.50 -14.55 1.53
CA TRP A 81 -6.45 -15.90 2.09
C TRP A 81 -6.44 -16.94 0.97
N LYS A 82 -6.01 -18.14 1.30
CA LYS A 82 -5.97 -19.24 0.33
C LYS A 82 -7.41 -19.66 -0.06
N PRO A 83 -7.79 -19.56 -1.33
CA PRO A 83 -9.10 -20.04 -1.81
C PRO A 83 -9.29 -21.54 -1.51
N GLY A 84 -10.50 -21.92 -1.16
CA GLY A 84 -10.83 -23.33 -0.84
C GLY A 84 -10.35 -23.79 0.55
N CYS A 85 -9.85 -22.89 1.40
CA CYS A 85 -9.53 -23.25 2.77
C CYS A 85 -10.81 -23.47 3.60
N ARG A 86 -10.74 -24.36 4.60
CA ARG A 86 -11.90 -24.73 5.45
C ARG A 86 -12.55 -23.53 6.16
N LEU A 87 -11.79 -22.47 6.39
CA LEU A 87 -12.26 -21.26 7.06
C LEU A 87 -12.64 -20.12 6.09
N GLU A 88 -12.66 -20.40 4.79
CA GLU A 88 -12.98 -19.39 3.77
C GLU A 88 -14.32 -18.67 4.01
N PRO A 89 -15.43 -19.35 4.40
CA PRO A 89 -16.69 -18.67 4.68
C PRO A 89 -16.57 -17.66 5.83
N LEU A 90 -15.82 -18.00 6.88
CA LEU A 90 -15.56 -17.13 8.01
C LEU A 90 -14.69 -15.92 7.59
N TYR A 91 -13.65 -16.16 6.82
CA TYR A 91 -12.78 -15.10 6.30
C TYR A 91 -13.54 -14.14 5.39
N ASN A 92 -14.34 -14.65 4.47
CA ASN A 92 -15.21 -13.86 3.61
C ASN A 92 -16.22 -13.00 4.38
N ALA A 93 -16.69 -13.48 5.51
CA ALA A 93 -17.65 -12.77 6.36
C ALA A 93 -17.01 -11.69 7.25
N THR A 94 -15.72 -11.81 7.59
CA THR A 94 -15.10 -10.97 8.62
C THR A 94 -13.94 -10.12 8.10
N LEU A 95 -12.93 -10.72 7.44
CA LEU A 95 -11.68 -10.04 7.08
C LEU A 95 -11.89 -8.82 6.17
N PRO A 96 -12.77 -8.83 5.15
CA PRO A 96 -12.99 -7.67 4.30
C PRO A 96 -13.47 -6.44 5.07
N TYR A 97 -14.30 -6.65 6.09
CA TYR A 97 -14.84 -5.55 6.89
C TYR A 97 -13.83 -5.03 7.91
N ILE A 98 -13.03 -5.92 8.50
CA ILE A 98 -11.91 -5.53 9.36
C ILE A 98 -10.89 -4.73 8.53
N ALA A 99 -10.54 -5.21 7.34
CA ALA A 99 -9.66 -4.49 6.42
C ALA A 99 -10.21 -3.10 6.06
N ALA A 100 -11.52 -3.01 5.77
CA ALA A 100 -12.18 -1.74 5.44
C ALA A 100 -12.22 -0.75 6.62
N ALA A 101 -12.19 -1.24 7.85
CA ALA A 101 -12.10 -0.38 9.03
C ALA A 101 -10.68 0.16 9.25
N VAL A 102 -9.65 -0.64 8.95
CA VAL A 102 -8.25 -0.39 9.32
C VAL A 102 -7.44 0.23 8.17
N LEU A 103 -7.52 -0.35 6.96
CA LEU A 103 -6.62 0.04 5.86
C LEU A 103 -6.86 1.44 5.30
N PRO A 104 -8.10 1.86 4.98
CA PRO A 104 -8.32 3.17 4.40
C PRO A 104 -7.76 4.32 5.23
N PRO A 105 -7.98 4.42 6.56
CA PRO A 105 -7.41 5.51 7.35
C PRO A 105 -5.86 5.46 7.40
N ILE A 106 -5.26 4.28 7.37
CA ILE A 106 -3.81 4.14 7.33
C ILE A 106 -3.27 4.65 5.98
N LEU A 107 -3.83 4.15 4.88
CA LEU A 107 -3.40 4.53 3.53
C LEU A 107 -3.63 6.01 3.24
N GLN A 108 -4.75 6.58 3.69
CA GLN A 108 -5.01 8.02 3.58
C GLN A 108 -4.03 8.87 4.40
N SER A 109 -3.46 8.34 5.48
CA SER A 109 -2.45 9.03 6.29
C SER A 109 -1.02 8.84 5.78
N ALA A 110 -0.80 7.86 4.91
CA ALA A 110 0.47 7.55 4.28
C ALA A 110 0.75 8.46 3.07
N PRO A 111 1.99 8.53 2.56
CA PRO A 111 2.33 9.27 1.36
C PRO A 111 1.89 8.52 0.10
N THR A 112 0.58 8.29 -0.04
CA THR A 112 -0.01 7.55 -1.17
C THR A 112 -0.72 8.48 -2.14
N ILE A 113 -0.70 8.08 -3.41
CA ILE A 113 -1.46 8.70 -4.50
C ILE A 113 -2.51 7.68 -4.96
N PRO A 114 -3.81 7.99 -4.89
CA PRO A 114 -4.85 7.08 -5.36
C PRO A 114 -4.77 6.89 -6.87
N VAL A 115 -4.79 5.64 -7.31
CA VAL A 115 -4.88 5.28 -8.72
C VAL A 115 -6.33 4.97 -9.04
N TYR A 116 -6.90 5.78 -9.91
CA TYR A 116 -8.25 5.62 -10.43
C TYR A 116 -8.23 4.89 -11.76
N HIS A 117 -9.18 3.98 -11.96
CA HIS A 117 -9.34 3.21 -13.20
C HIS A 117 -10.48 3.73 -14.09
N ASP A 118 -10.91 4.96 -13.89
CA ASP A 118 -11.98 5.64 -14.62
C ASP A 118 -11.51 7.01 -15.15
N ALA A 119 -12.45 7.86 -15.53
CA ALA A 119 -12.18 9.23 -16.02
C ALA A 119 -11.34 10.08 -15.04
N ARG A 120 -11.23 9.70 -13.76
CA ARG A 120 -10.40 10.38 -12.75
C ARG A 120 -8.91 10.04 -12.84
N VAL A 121 -8.49 9.20 -13.79
CA VAL A 121 -7.05 8.87 -13.98
C VAL A 121 -6.19 10.12 -14.16
N MET A 122 -6.73 11.17 -14.76
CA MET A 122 -6.04 12.46 -14.88
C MET A 122 -5.74 13.11 -13.53
N THR A 123 -6.53 12.81 -12.50
CA THR A 123 -6.27 13.28 -11.12
C THR A 123 -5.05 12.59 -10.55
N THR A 124 -4.89 11.27 -10.76
CA THR A 124 -3.68 10.52 -10.39
C THR A 124 -2.44 11.15 -11.04
N MET A 125 -2.48 11.40 -12.34
CA MET A 125 -1.35 12.00 -13.07
C MET A 125 -1.00 13.39 -12.54
N ARG A 126 -1.99 14.25 -12.32
CA ARG A 126 -1.76 15.59 -11.76
C ARG A 126 -1.17 15.56 -10.35
N GLN A 127 -1.60 14.61 -9.53
CA GLN A 127 -1.07 14.42 -8.18
C GLN A 127 0.38 13.92 -8.24
N SER A 128 0.69 13.00 -9.15
CA SER A 128 2.04 12.47 -9.35
C SER A 128 3.04 13.55 -9.80
N MET A 129 2.60 14.48 -10.66
CA MET A 129 3.45 15.59 -11.11
C MET A 129 3.71 16.64 -10.02
N LYS A 130 2.94 16.66 -8.95
CA LYS A 130 3.10 17.59 -7.81
C LYS A 130 3.82 16.97 -6.62
N ALA A 131 4.09 15.69 -6.69
CA ALA A 131 4.66 14.89 -5.62
C ALA A 131 6.18 14.98 -5.60
#